data_969bd7dabd6cbd567e383316be155a69
#
_entry.id   969bd7dabd6cbd567e383316be155a69
#
_cell.length_a   1.000
_cell.length_b   1.000
_cell.length_c   1.000
_cell.angle_alpha   90.00
_cell.angle_beta   90.00
_cell.angle_gamma   90.00
#
_symmetry.space_group_name_H-M   'P 1'
#
loop_
_entity.id
_entity.type
_entity.pdbx_description
1 polymer ?
#
loop_
_entity_poly.entity_id
_entity_poly.type
_entity_poly.pdbx_seq_one_letter_code
_entity_poly.pdbx_strand_id
1 'polypeptide(L)'
;AWAKHFNLIKYFNKDLDISEFKPLKQNNGTSFKYNFDKFENTNNTIEVFGWACFDNINAKDSKIEILLINENEPLKAIKFLTQKVNRPDVTIGNKSNVDLSNSGFSSTYNKEKLPKGNYKIAVFVENKINNKKGLILTDKLIKIE
;
A
#
# COMPACT_ATOMS: atom_id res chain seq x y z
N ALA A 1 -24.49 11.07 -3.08
CA ALA A 1 -23.92 9.92 -2.40
C ALA A 1 -23.19 8.99 -3.35
N TRP A 2 -23.88 8.46 -4.34
CA TRP A 2 -23.24 7.57 -5.30
C TRP A 2 -22.24 8.28 -6.19
N ALA A 3 -22.49 9.53 -6.52
CA ALA A 3 -21.55 10.31 -7.34
C ALA A 3 -20.20 10.47 -6.65
N LYS A 4 -20.19 10.59 -5.33
CA LYS A 4 -18.93 10.61 -4.57
C LYS A 4 -18.20 9.28 -4.68
N HIS A 5 -18.93 8.19 -4.58
CA HIS A 5 -18.35 6.86 -4.74
C HIS A 5 -17.79 6.68 -6.14
N PHE A 6 -18.50 7.15 -7.13
CA PHE A 6 -18.02 7.07 -8.50
C PHE A 6 -16.73 7.83 -8.70
N ASN A 7 -16.61 9.05 -8.15
CA ASN A 7 -15.39 9.82 -8.25
C ASN A 7 -14.23 9.15 -7.52
N LEU A 8 -14.51 8.57 -6.36
CA LEU A 8 -13.54 7.79 -5.62
C LEU A 8 -13.03 6.64 -6.47
N ILE A 9 -13.94 5.92 -7.08
CA ILE A 9 -13.65 4.77 -7.92
C ILE A 9 -12.82 5.17 -9.14
N LYS A 10 -13.00 6.38 -9.65
CA LYS A 10 -12.19 6.89 -10.75
C LYS A 10 -10.72 7.04 -10.37
N TYR A 11 -10.45 7.45 -9.13
CA TYR A 11 -9.09 7.62 -8.62
C TYR A 11 -8.52 6.34 -8.04
N PHE A 12 -9.38 5.49 -7.48
CA PHE A 12 -8.98 4.23 -6.88
C PHE A 12 -9.49 3.14 -7.79
N ASN A 13 -8.65 2.33 -8.28
CA ASN A 13 -9.04 1.27 -9.19
C ASN A 13 -10.18 0.44 -8.60
N LYS A 14 -11.42 0.80 -8.92
CA LYS A 14 -12.61 0.13 -8.40
C LYS A 14 -12.72 -1.32 -8.83
N ASP A 15 -12.08 -1.63 -9.96
CA ASP A 15 -12.11 -2.96 -10.52
C ASP A 15 -10.94 -3.80 -10.04
N LEU A 16 -10.18 -3.28 -9.07
CA LEU A 16 -9.08 -4.03 -8.51
C LEU A 16 -9.63 -5.19 -7.69
N ASP A 17 -9.50 -6.37 -8.23
CA ASP A 17 -9.88 -7.62 -7.59
C ASP A 17 -8.61 -8.26 -7.06
N ILE A 18 -8.54 -8.42 -5.75
CA ILE A 18 -7.36 -8.99 -5.10
C ILE A 18 -7.53 -10.47 -4.77
N SER A 19 -8.60 -11.11 -5.27
CA SER A 19 -8.85 -12.52 -4.98
C SER A 19 -7.73 -13.45 -5.46
N GLU A 20 -7.03 -13.06 -6.53
CA GLU A 20 -5.90 -13.83 -7.05
C GLU A 20 -4.60 -13.59 -6.28
N PHE A 21 -4.56 -12.62 -5.39
CA PHE A 21 -3.39 -12.33 -4.59
C PHE A 21 -3.57 -12.89 -3.19
N LYS A 22 -2.76 -13.85 -2.83
CA LYS A 22 -2.73 -14.30 -1.43
C LYS A 22 -1.93 -13.30 -0.63
N PRO A 23 -2.49 -12.75 0.47
CA PRO A 23 -1.72 -11.89 1.33
C PRO A 23 -0.49 -12.61 1.86
N LEU A 24 0.65 -11.95 1.77
CA LEU A 24 1.89 -12.49 2.29
C LEU A 24 2.02 -12.12 3.75
N LYS A 25 2.52 -13.04 4.55
CA LYS A 25 2.91 -12.74 5.91
C LYS A 25 4.33 -12.20 5.88
N GLN A 26 4.59 -11.18 6.68
CA GLN A 26 5.86 -10.47 6.65
C GLN A 26 7.08 -11.38 6.86
N ASN A 27 6.96 -12.45 7.61
CA ASN A 27 8.09 -13.28 8.00
C ASN A 27 7.97 -14.74 7.56
N ASN A 28 7.26 -15.02 6.47
CA ASN A 28 7.06 -16.39 6.04
C ASN A 28 8.02 -16.83 4.92
N GLY A 29 9.22 -16.31 4.93
CA GLY A 29 10.23 -16.66 3.92
C GLY A 29 10.10 -15.86 2.63
N THR A 30 9.24 -14.88 2.59
CA THR A 30 9.12 -14.02 1.41
C THR A 30 10.25 -13.02 1.38
N SER A 31 10.57 -12.57 0.17
CA SER A 31 11.54 -11.52 -0.04
C SER A 31 10.92 -10.12 0.02
N PHE A 32 9.72 -9.99 0.54
CA PHE A 32 8.99 -8.72 0.61
C PHE A 32 9.14 -8.09 2.00
N LYS A 33 9.51 -6.82 2.03
CA LYS A 33 9.66 -6.07 3.27
C LYS A 33 8.96 -4.72 3.16
N TYR A 34 8.45 -4.24 4.27
CA TYR A 34 7.89 -2.90 4.36
C TYR A 34 8.03 -2.36 5.77
N ASN A 35 7.91 -1.05 5.90
CA ASN A 35 7.77 -0.38 7.19
C ASN A 35 6.98 0.90 7.00
N PHE A 36 6.08 1.16 7.94
CA PHE A 36 5.41 2.47 8.04
C PHE A 36 6.17 3.31 9.05
N ASP A 37 6.88 4.32 8.58
CA ASP A 37 7.56 5.26 9.46
C ASP A 37 6.58 6.21 10.13
N LYS A 38 5.46 6.46 9.47
CA LYS A 38 4.38 7.28 10.00
C LYS A 38 3.06 6.69 9.55
N PHE A 39 2.18 6.49 10.48
CA PHE A 39 0.79 6.15 10.20
C PHE A 39 -0.08 6.98 11.13
N GLU A 40 -0.78 7.97 10.58
CA GLU A 40 -1.69 8.82 11.33
C GLU A 40 -3.10 8.71 10.79
N ASN A 41 -4.01 8.37 11.68
CA ASN A 41 -5.43 8.29 11.40
C ASN A 41 -6.11 9.39 12.22
N THR A 42 -6.28 10.56 11.63
CA THR A 42 -6.96 11.68 12.27
C THR A 42 -8.46 11.63 11.97
N ASN A 43 -9.21 12.60 12.48
CA ASN A 43 -10.64 12.66 12.17
C ASN A 43 -10.93 12.87 10.69
N ASN A 44 -10.02 13.52 9.97
CA ASN A 44 -10.25 13.93 8.59
C ASN A 44 -9.36 13.24 7.57
N THR A 45 -8.20 12.75 7.99
CA THR A 45 -7.20 12.23 7.05
C THR A 45 -6.57 10.95 7.54
N ILE A 46 -6.04 10.21 6.57
CA ILE A 46 -5.13 9.09 6.81
C ILE A 46 -3.81 9.45 6.15
N GLU A 47 -2.73 9.45 6.91
CA GLU A 47 -1.39 9.69 6.39
C GLU A 47 -0.52 8.46 6.60
N VAL A 48 0.11 8.00 5.54
CA VAL A 48 0.99 6.83 5.58
C VAL A 48 2.29 7.19 4.89
N PHE A 49 3.40 7.08 5.60
CA PHE A 49 4.73 7.28 5.06
C PHE A 49 5.57 6.05 5.39
N GLY A 50 6.36 5.62 4.43
CA GLY A 50 7.21 4.47 4.67
C GLY A 50 7.95 4.01 3.43
N TRP A 51 8.25 2.72 3.41
CA TRP A 51 8.93 2.10 2.29
C TRP A 51 8.47 0.64 2.17
N ALA A 52 8.60 0.12 0.96
CA ALA A 52 8.30 -1.28 0.67
C ALA A 52 9.12 -1.74 -0.52
N CYS A 53 9.61 -2.97 -0.47
CA CYS A 53 10.47 -3.49 -1.53
C CYS A 53 10.51 -5.02 -1.53
N PHE A 54 11.04 -5.56 -2.61
CA PHE A 54 11.47 -6.95 -2.66
C PHE A 54 12.97 -7.01 -2.40
N ASP A 55 13.41 -8.04 -1.68
CA ASP A 55 14.83 -8.27 -1.46
C ASP A 55 15.53 -8.53 -2.80
N ASN A 56 16.74 -7.99 -2.93
CA ASN A 56 17.61 -8.23 -4.08
C ASN A 56 17.04 -7.76 -5.43
N ILE A 57 16.01 -6.91 -5.40
CA ILE A 57 15.43 -6.31 -6.59
C ILE A 57 15.53 -4.80 -6.47
N ASN A 58 16.16 -4.17 -7.46
CA ASN A 58 16.24 -2.71 -7.52
C ASN A 58 14.82 -2.11 -7.49
N ALA A 59 14.61 -1.18 -6.58
CA ALA A 59 13.28 -0.60 -6.37
C ALA A 59 12.88 0.42 -7.44
N LYS A 60 13.76 0.78 -8.36
CA LYS A 60 13.53 1.81 -9.37
C LYS A 60 12.24 1.58 -10.16
N ASP A 61 11.98 0.34 -10.53
CA ASP A 61 10.85 0.00 -11.37
C ASP A 61 9.67 -0.57 -10.57
N SER A 62 9.71 -0.46 -9.27
CA SER A 62 8.62 -0.91 -8.40
C SER A 62 7.56 0.17 -8.26
N LYS A 63 6.31 -0.26 -8.30
CA LYS A 63 5.15 0.57 -8.02
C LYS A 63 4.58 0.14 -6.68
N ILE A 64 4.40 1.11 -5.79
CA ILE A 64 3.91 0.85 -4.45
C ILE A 64 2.54 1.47 -4.31
N GLU A 65 1.59 0.71 -3.79
CA GLU A 65 0.24 1.18 -3.59
C GLU A 65 -0.22 0.81 -2.18
N ILE A 66 -0.96 1.71 -1.56
CA ILE A 66 -1.61 1.44 -0.30
C ILE A 66 -3.06 1.13 -0.58
N LEU A 67 -3.53 0.01 -0.05
CA LEU A 67 -4.89 -0.47 -0.29
C LEU A 67 -5.68 -0.45 1.00
N LEU A 68 -6.94 -0.06 0.90
CA LEU A 68 -7.93 -0.28 1.95
C LEU A 68 -8.82 -1.42 1.54
N ILE A 69 -8.87 -2.43 2.38
CA ILE A 69 -9.68 -3.62 2.13
C ILE A 69 -10.85 -3.60 3.11
N ASN A 70 -12.06 -3.50 2.58
CA ASN A 70 -13.26 -3.53 3.39
C ASN A 70 -13.47 -4.94 3.93
N GLU A 71 -13.70 -5.08 5.22
CA GLU A 71 -13.91 -6.39 5.84
C GLU A 71 -15.12 -7.13 5.27
N ASN A 72 -16.14 -6.39 4.81
CA ASN A 72 -17.34 -6.98 4.24
C ASN A 72 -17.21 -7.32 2.75
N GLU A 73 -16.18 -6.76 2.09
CA GLU A 73 -15.91 -7.02 0.68
C GLU A 73 -14.39 -7.23 0.48
N PRO A 74 -13.85 -8.31 1.05
CA PRO A 74 -12.38 -8.46 1.11
C PRO A 74 -11.70 -8.71 -0.23
N LEU A 75 -12.46 -8.98 -1.30
CA LEU A 75 -11.90 -9.20 -2.62
C LEU A 75 -11.75 -7.91 -3.41
N LYS A 76 -12.22 -6.80 -2.88
CA LYS A 76 -12.11 -5.49 -3.51
C LYS A 76 -11.32 -4.56 -2.62
N ALA A 77 -10.57 -3.69 -3.23
CA ALA A 77 -9.75 -2.74 -2.49
C ALA A 77 -9.92 -1.34 -3.05
N ILE A 78 -9.83 -0.37 -2.16
CA ILE A 78 -9.71 1.02 -2.53
C ILE A 78 -8.22 1.35 -2.53
N LYS A 79 -7.73 1.86 -3.63
CA LYS A 79 -6.33 2.15 -3.80
C LYS A 79 -6.03 3.61 -3.47
N PHE A 80 -5.06 3.83 -2.59
CA PHE A 80 -4.56 5.18 -2.33
C PHE A 80 -3.46 5.52 -3.33
N LEU A 81 -3.54 6.72 -3.86
CA LEU A 81 -2.44 7.24 -4.66
C LEU A 81 -1.26 7.50 -3.75
N THR A 82 -0.11 7.01 -4.16
CA THR A 82 1.14 7.23 -3.46
C THR A 82 2.08 8.07 -4.30
N GLN A 83 2.92 8.85 -3.62
CA GLN A 83 4.03 9.55 -4.26
C GLN A 83 5.31 8.86 -3.84
N LYS A 84 6.23 8.71 -4.80
CA LYS A 84 7.54 8.16 -4.49
C LYS A 84 8.35 9.14 -3.66
N VAL A 85 9.08 8.59 -2.69
CA VAL A 85 9.99 9.35 -1.85
C VAL A 85 11.36 8.69 -1.92
N ASN A 86 12.39 9.50 -2.15
CA ASN A 86 13.75 8.98 -2.19
C ASN A 86 14.22 8.61 -0.77
N ARG A 87 14.58 7.36 -0.58
CA ARG A 87 14.93 6.80 0.73
C ARG A 87 16.26 6.03 0.66
N PRO A 88 17.39 6.74 0.50
CA PRO A 88 18.70 6.06 0.47
C PRO A 88 19.00 5.31 1.76
N ASP A 89 18.43 5.75 2.87
CA ASP A 89 18.59 5.08 4.16
C ASP A 89 18.05 3.64 4.16
N VAL A 90 17.08 3.33 3.29
CA VAL A 90 16.52 1.98 3.20
C VAL A 90 17.57 1.01 2.65
N THR A 91 18.32 1.42 1.65
CA THR A 91 19.42 0.60 1.11
C THR A 91 20.45 0.31 2.19
N ILE A 92 20.85 1.34 2.91
CA ILE A 92 21.87 1.23 3.95
C ILE A 92 21.34 0.40 5.13
N GLY A 93 20.14 0.71 5.59
CA GLY A 93 19.54 0.04 6.76
C GLY A 93 19.31 -1.44 6.54
N ASN A 94 19.01 -1.85 5.32
CA ASN A 94 18.83 -3.25 4.96
C ASN A 94 20.12 -3.93 4.51
N LYS A 95 21.24 -3.22 4.49
CA LYS A 95 22.52 -3.75 3.99
C LYS A 95 22.34 -4.38 2.62
N SER A 96 21.59 -3.72 1.77
CA SER A 96 21.18 -4.26 0.48
C SER A 96 22.31 -4.16 -0.55
N ASN A 97 22.41 -5.19 -1.38
CA ASN A 97 23.34 -5.20 -2.53
C ASN A 97 22.74 -4.50 -3.76
N VAL A 98 21.45 -4.18 -3.72
CA VAL A 98 20.78 -3.45 -4.79
C VAL A 98 20.26 -2.12 -4.25
N ASP A 99 19.99 -1.20 -5.15
CA ASP A 99 19.48 0.11 -4.77
C ASP A 99 18.00 0.03 -4.39
N LEU A 100 17.70 0.36 -3.14
CA LEU A 100 16.35 0.42 -2.59
C LEU A 100 15.88 1.85 -2.34
N SER A 101 16.60 2.85 -2.81
CA SER A 101 16.28 4.25 -2.55
C SER A 101 14.92 4.67 -3.13
N ASN A 102 14.45 3.98 -4.15
CA ASN A 102 13.14 4.26 -4.76
C ASN A 102 11.99 3.47 -4.12
N SER A 103 12.21 2.88 -2.97
CA SER A 103 11.20 2.12 -2.24
C SER A 103 10.30 2.98 -1.35
N GLY A 104 10.63 4.25 -1.17
CA GLY A 104 9.86 5.15 -0.30
C GLY A 104 8.54 5.58 -0.92
N PHE A 105 7.58 5.82 -0.07
CA PHE A 105 6.27 6.32 -0.49
C PHE A 105 5.68 7.24 0.55
N SER A 106 4.79 8.12 0.10
CA SER A 106 3.94 8.91 0.96
C SER A 106 2.53 8.91 0.40
N SER A 107 1.55 8.92 1.27
CA SER A 107 0.16 9.00 0.88
C SER A 107 -0.63 9.73 1.96
N THR A 108 -1.44 10.70 1.53
CA THR A 108 -2.37 11.39 2.41
C THR A 108 -3.74 11.33 1.77
N TYR A 109 -4.73 10.90 2.52
CA TYR A 109 -6.05 10.74 1.96
C TYR A 109 -7.14 11.32 2.87
N ASN A 110 -8.13 11.95 2.26
CA ASN A 110 -9.25 12.54 2.97
C ASN A 110 -10.30 11.47 3.27
N LYS A 111 -10.52 11.20 4.56
CA LYS A 111 -11.46 10.17 5.01
C LYS A 111 -12.91 10.45 4.65
N GLU A 112 -13.27 11.72 4.47
CA GLU A 112 -14.63 12.09 4.11
C GLU A 112 -15.06 11.49 2.77
N LYS A 113 -14.12 11.14 1.93
CA LYS A 113 -14.39 10.56 0.62
C LYS A 113 -14.51 9.03 0.66
N LEU A 114 -14.31 8.43 1.82
CA LEU A 114 -14.37 6.97 1.94
C LEU A 114 -15.77 6.51 2.32
N PRO A 115 -16.23 5.42 1.71
CA PRO A 115 -17.47 4.77 2.16
C PRO A 115 -17.36 4.31 3.61
N LYS A 116 -18.49 4.31 4.31
CA LYS A 116 -18.53 3.81 5.67
C LYS A 116 -18.15 2.33 5.72
N GLY A 117 -17.46 1.95 6.76
CA GLY A 117 -17.06 0.56 6.94
C GLY A 117 -15.79 0.41 7.75
N ASN A 118 -15.43 -0.83 7.97
CA ASN A 118 -14.18 -1.20 8.63
C ASN A 118 -13.20 -1.68 7.58
N TYR A 119 -12.00 -1.12 7.61
CA TYR A 119 -10.99 -1.37 6.59
C TYR A 119 -9.70 -1.84 7.22
N LYS A 120 -9.04 -2.76 6.54
CA LYS A 120 -7.64 -3.10 6.82
C LYS A 120 -6.77 -2.41 5.79
N ILE A 121 -5.59 -2.00 6.22
CA ILE A 121 -4.59 -1.42 5.32
C ILE A 121 -3.68 -2.52 4.83
N ALA A 122 -3.44 -2.53 3.52
CA ALA A 122 -2.51 -3.43 2.88
C ALA A 122 -1.49 -2.65 2.07
N VAL A 123 -0.31 -3.23 1.90
CA VAL A 123 0.73 -2.71 1.02
C VAL A 123 0.84 -3.62 -0.17
N PHE A 124 0.75 -3.05 -1.36
CA PHE A 124 0.90 -3.76 -2.61
C PHE A 124 2.10 -3.21 -3.37
N VAL A 125 2.98 -4.09 -3.81
CA VAL A 125 4.13 -3.71 -4.63
C VAL A 125 4.15 -4.57 -5.89
N GLU A 126 4.34 -3.91 -7.01
CA GLU A 126 4.48 -4.59 -8.29
C GLU A 126 5.77 -4.14 -8.97
N ASN A 127 6.58 -5.10 -9.39
CA ASN A 127 7.75 -4.86 -10.21
C ASN A 127 7.58 -5.65 -11.51
N LYS A 128 7.20 -4.96 -12.58
CA LYS A 128 6.87 -5.60 -13.86
C LYS A 128 8.11 -6.16 -14.54
N ILE A 129 9.25 -5.51 -14.39
CA ILE A 129 10.48 -5.94 -15.04
C ILE A 129 10.90 -7.31 -14.52
N ASN A 130 10.75 -7.53 -13.22
CA ASN A 130 11.10 -8.79 -12.59
C ASN A 130 9.91 -9.72 -12.40
N ASN A 131 8.74 -9.31 -12.89
CA ASN A 131 7.50 -10.08 -12.79
C ASN A 131 7.20 -10.50 -11.34
N LYS A 132 7.31 -9.56 -10.42
CA LYS A 132 7.05 -9.78 -9.00
C LYS A 132 5.88 -8.93 -8.53
N LYS A 133 5.02 -9.54 -7.74
CA LYS A 133 3.91 -8.85 -7.06
C LYS A 133 3.86 -9.33 -5.62
N GLY A 134 3.56 -8.41 -4.71
CA GLY A 134 3.41 -8.76 -3.31
C GLY A 134 2.30 -7.95 -2.68
N LEU A 135 1.49 -8.60 -1.85
CA LEU A 135 0.44 -7.97 -1.08
C LEU A 135 0.59 -8.41 0.36
N ILE A 136 0.76 -7.44 1.26
CA ILE A 136 0.83 -7.72 2.69
C ILE A 136 -0.30 -7.00 3.39
N LEU A 137 -1.12 -7.73 4.15
CA LEU A 137 -2.06 -7.14 5.08
C LEU A 137 -1.29 -6.68 6.30
N THR A 138 -1.46 -5.42 6.65
CA THR A 138 -0.87 -4.89 7.88
C THR A 138 -1.82 -5.08 9.05
N ASP A 139 -1.37 -4.74 10.25
CA ASP A 139 -2.22 -4.75 11.44
C ASP A 139 -3.02 -3.44 11.62
N LYS A 140 -2.91 -2.53 10.68
CA LYS A 140 -3.58 -1.24 10.77
C LYS A 140 -5.05 -1.35 10.34
N LEU A 141 -5.93 -0.88 11.21
CA LEU A 141 -7.38 -0.89 10.99
C LEU A 141 -7.88 0.54 10.96
N ILE A 142 -8.84 0.79 10.08
CA ILE A 142 -9.50 2.09 9.98
C ILE A 142 -11.00 1.88 9.99
N LYS A 143 -11.68 2.64 10.83
CA LYS A 143 -13.14 2.64 10.88
C LYS A 143 -13.65 3.96 10.32
N ILE A 144 -14.51 3.88 9.33
CA ILE A 144 -15.20 5.03 8.76
C ILE A 144 -16.66 4.95 9.17
N GLU A 145 -17.09 5.95 9.94
CA GLU A 145 -18.46 6.01 10.47
C GLU A 145 -19.36 6.93 9.65
#